data_4e4ab3854af6d35f6dee57b9b8905790
#
_entry.id   4e4ab3854af6d35f6dee57b9b8905790
#
_cell.length_a   1.000
_cell.length_b   1.000
_cell.length_c   1.000
_cell.angle_alpha   90.00
_cell.angle_beta   90.00
_cell.angle_gamma   90.00
#
_symmetry.space_group_name_H-M   'P 1'
#
loop_
_entity.id
_entity.type
_entity.pdbx_description
1 polymer ?
#
loop_
_entity_poly.entity_id
_entity_poly.type
_entity_poly.pdbx_seq_one_letter_code
_entity_poly.pdbx_strand_id
1 'polypeptide(L)'
;MRDEKGAVNRRKFVKIAAFAPAAFKLTSSPALSQDTAPIAGQSGSQWNSSGWLFDRFELTLDRVLHGDSPAYTEEFVLADVRPSAERRFTEYSGDVSGRYIGALATAARVYGTDVPDLDALVAKVIVLQKPDGYFGSTFHYEKPTDADMALLWGNGRLLVGLLEYYELRKSAPVLASCRRIGDFLVRVAPMMLSTEIREAFGAQHFASSYICWTQQIEGLANLYRVTNDIPYRRLAEDIARVIERRAGDHVHGYLTSLRGVMGLYEATGDAQWLRQCEAAWEDITSSQDLLMTGGVPEGWSPNNHRTEGCGEADWVRLNLALWRATTEQKYLAMAERAIFNELAFNQYETGDFGHRLYTETGLPAAGAVRAWWCCTLHGLRCFPDIQESVFHTKDGALHYDLPLDGRIKVPALSVFAESSFAHDGSIRIMIEEAGNTASLLRMRKPPWAKQIEVSVNGSPVELHETNGYVSLERRWSAGDAVKLKYGMERLTTRVADDRVAFSHGPWLLGAAAADNPAYFNELTPQNKLLSESLSDVRTVRRPAQPFSVPIAATTFRYAQAEYPDQPAKVELRAIAEQTGEPTTSWELRFLTSWT
;
A
#
# COMPACT_ATOMS: atom_id res chain seq x y z
N MET A 1 -28.71 -33.46 9.22
CA MET A 1 -30.08 -33.24 8.75
C MET A 1 -30.10 -31.87 8.13
N ARG A 2 -30.53 -31.85 6.90
CA ARG A 2 -30.45 -30.76 5.92
C ARG A 2 -31.52 -29.72 6.11
N ASP A 3 -31.16 -28.54 5.58
CA ASP A 3 -31.98 -27.54 4.90
C ASP A 3 -32.91 -26.66 5.73
N GLU A 4 -32.60 -25.38 5.69
CA GLU A 4 -33.60 -24.44 5.24
C GLU A 4 -32.94 -23.18 4.65
N LYS A 5 -33.31 -22.87 3.42
CA LYS A 5 -32.91 -21.74 2.64
C LYS A 5 -33.57 -20.46 3.15
N GLY A 6 -32.83 -19.58 3.79
CA GLY A 6 -33.25 -18.21 4.07
C GLY A 6 -32.83 -17.28 2.92
N ALA A 7 -33.77 -16.89 2.09
CA ALA A 7 -33.56 -15.87 1.07
C ALA A 7 -33.28 -14.51 1.74
N VAL A 8 -32.06 -14.01 1.58
CA VAL A 8 -31.65 -12.68 2.06
C VAL A 8 -32.29 -11.61 1.16
N ASN A 9 -33.08 -10.78 1.79
CA ASN A 9 -33.85 -9.70 1.18
C ASN A 9 -32.89 -8.58 0.70
N ARG A 10 -32.72 -8.43 -0.62
CA ARG A 10 -31.80 -7.51 -1.31
C ARG A 10 -32.27 -6.04 -1.33
N ARG A 11 -32.69 -5.45 -0.25
CA ARG A 11 -33.05 -4.03 -0.26
C ARG A 11 -32.79 -3.34 1.09
N LYS A 12 -31.53 -2.92 1.33
CA LYS A 12 -31.16 -1.72 2.12
C LYS A 12 -29.64 -1.53 2.08
N PHE A 13 -29.11 -1.16 0.90
CA PHE A 13 -27.75 -0.63 0.84
C PHE A 13 -27.75 0.82 1.29
N VAL A 14 -27.21 1.08 2.43
CA VAL A 14 -26.82 2.43 2.84
C VAL A 14 -25.63 2.83 1.97
N LYS A 15 -25.78 3.89 1.17
CA LYS A 15 -24.67 4.48 0.41
C LYS A 15 -23.55 4.86 1.37
N ILE A 16 -22.45 4.15 1.31
CA ILE A 16 -21.22 4.56 1.99
C ILE A 16 -20.70 5.77 1.21
N ALA A 17 -20.89 6.96 1.78
CA ALA A 17 -20.25 8.13 1.22
C ALA A 17 -18.75 7.92 1.34
N ALA A 18 -18.06 7.76 0.20
CA ALA A 18 -16.61 7.85 0.16
C ALA A 18 -16.19 9.15 0.85
N PHE A 19 -15.08 9.12 1.58
CA PHE A 19 -14.40 10.34 1.97
C PHE A 19 -14.12 11.10 0.68
N ALA A 20 -14.99 12.05 0.32
CA ALA A 20 -14.73 12.91 -0.80
C ALA A 20 -13.48 13.72 -0.44
N PRO A 21 -12.45 13.75 -1.27
CA PRO A 21 -11.49 14.85 -1.20
C PRO A 21 -12.31 16.13 -1.31
N ALA A 22 -11.99 17.12 -0.49
CA ALA A 22 -12.64 18.44 -0.56
C ALA A 22 -12.81 18.80 -2.03
N ALA A 23 -14.05 19.09 -2.43
CA ALA A 23 -14.42 19.27 -3.83
C ALA A 23 -13.53 20.36 -4.47
N PHE A 24 -12.47 19.94 -5.16
CA PHE A 24 -11.77 20.79 -6.10
C PHE A 24 -12.66 20.93 -7.32
N LYS A 25 -13.15 22.14 -7.56
CA LYS A 25 -13.75 22.49 -8.84
C LYS A 25 -12.73 22.19 -9.94
N LEU A 26 -13.07 21.25 -10.81
CA LEU A 26 -12.34 20.98 -12.03
C LEU A 26 -12.39 22.26 -12.90
N THR A 27 -11.33 23.03 -12.85
CA THR A 27 -11.02 23.96 -13.92
C THR A 27 -10.36 23.15 -15.04
N SER A 28 -10.84 23.34 -16.26
CA SER A 28 -10.34 22.71 -17.47
C SER A 28 -8.81 22.64 -17.49
N SER A 29 -8.28 21.42 -17.63
CA SER A 29 -6.86 21.14 -17.72
C SER A 29 -6.21 21.97 -18.83
N PRO A 30 -5.10 22.66 -18.56
CA PRO A 30 -4.24 23.15 -19.62
C PRO A 30 -3.62 21.96 -20.35
N ALA A 31 -3.44 22.09 -21.66
CA ALA A 31 -2.80 21.10 -22.50
C ALA A 31 -1.46 20.66 -21.89
N LEU A 32 -1.26 19.34 -21.73
CA LEU A 32 -0.06 18.71 -21.24
C LEU A 32 1.15 19.20 -22.05
N SER A 33 2.06 19.91 -21.40
CA SER A 33 3.39 20.19 -21.95
C SER A 33 4.17 18.86 -22.00
N GLN A 34 4.85 18.61 -23.11
CA GLN A 34 5.54 17.36 -23.43
C GLN A 34 6.85 17.10 -22.63
N ASP A 35 7.05 17.73 -21.47
CA ASP A 35 8.31 17.65 -20.70
C ASP A 35 8.14 17.05 -19.29
N THR A 36 7.41 15.96 -19.14
CA THR A 36 7.44 15.19 -17.88
C THR A 36 8.28 13.93 -18.05
N ALA A 37 9.59 14.07 -17.90
CA ALA A 37 10.43 12.92 -17.62
C ALA A 37 10.01 12.32 -16.25
N PRO A 38 9.84 10.98 -16.14
CA PRO A 38 9.53 10.33 -14.87
C PRO A 38 10.55 10.72 -13.81
N ILE A 39 10.12 10.85 -12.56
CA ILE A 39 11.03 11.05 -11.43
C ILE A 39 11.91 9.80 -11.35
N ALA A 40 13.21 9.96 -11.65
CA ALA A 40 14.16 8.86 -11.53
C ALA A 40 14.28 8.48 -10.05
N GLY A 41 14.03 7.20 -9.74
CA GLY A 41 14.32 6.65 -8.43
C GLY A 41 15.80 6.85 -8.12
N GLN A 42 16.11 7.49 -7.00
CA GLN A 42 17.48 7.85 -6.67
C GLN A 42 18.16 6.68 -5.95
N SER A 43 19.05 5.99 -6.62
CA SER A 43 19.98 5.06 -5.99
C SER A 43 21.07 5.84 -5.28
N GLY A 44 21.26 5.63 -3.98
CA GLY A 44 22.39 6.19 -3.24
C GLY A 44 22.09 6.84 -1.89
N SER A 45 20.86 6.77 -1.40
CA SER A 45 20.51 7.23 -0.06
C SER A 45 20.93 6.18 0.99
N GLN A 46 21.77 6.58 1.94
CA GLN A 46 21.97 5.82 3.17
C GLN A 46 20.84 6.18 4.13
N TRP A 47 20.05 5.20 4.55
CA TRP A 47 18.91 5.40 5.41
C TRP A 47 19.30 5.35 6.87
N ASN A 48 18.66 6.16 7.69
CA ASN A 48 18.86 6.13 9.13
C ASN A 48 18.09 4.96 9.73
N SER A 49 18.64 4.38 10.78
CA SER A 49 18.09 3.22 11.49
C SER A 49 17.09 3.62 12.59
N SER A 50 16.21 4.57 12.34
CA SER A 50 15.20 4.99 13.30
C SER A 50 14.00 5.64 12.62
N GLY A 51 12.88 5.70 13.31
CA GLY A 51 11.66 6.37 12.89
C GLY A 51 10.52 5.40 12.56
N TRP A 52 9.31 5.94 12.56
CA TRP A 52 8.07 5.15 12.49
C TRP A 52 8.02 4.13 11.32
N LEU A 53 8.48 4.53 10.14
CA LEU A 53 8.50 3.63 8.96
C LEU A 53 9.58 2.57 9.09
N PHE A 54 10.78 2.98 9.55
CA PHE A 54 11.91 2.07 9.70
C PHE A 54 11.64 1.01 10.76
N ASP A 55 11.08 1.38 11.91
CA ASP A 55 10.73 0.44 12.97
C ASP A 55 9.76 -0.64 12.48
N ARG A 56 8.79 -0.26 11.64
CA ARG A 56 7.85 -1.20 11.00
C ARG A 56 8.52 -2.08 9.96
N PHE A 57 9.40 -1.52 9.16
CA PHE A 57 10.21 -2.26 8.19
C PHE A 57 11.10 -3.28 8.90
N GLU A 58 11.84 -2.84 9.94
CA GLU A 58 12.75 -3.70 10.71
C GLU A 58 12.00 -4.85 11.37
N LEU A 59 10.84 -4.59 11.97
CA LEU A 59 9.99 -5.62 12.56
C LEU A 59 9.59 -6.70 11.55
N THR A 60 9.21 -6.31 10.33
CA THR A 60 8.85 -7.27 9.28
C THR A 60 10.09 -7.98 8.71
N LEU A 61 11.20 -7.28 8.54
CA LEU A 61 12.44 -7.88 8.08
C LEU A 61 12.97 -8.91 9.07
N ASP A 62 12.98 -8.58 10.36
CA ASP A 62 13.38 -9.49 11.44
C ASP A 62 12.49 -10.74 11.47
N ARG A 63 11.17 -10.56 11.30
CA ARG A 63 10.22 -11.67 11.16
C ARG A 63 10.56 -12.62 10.02
N VAL A 64 11.00 -12.10 8.88
CA VAL A 64 11.35 -12.89 7.70
C VAL A 64 12.72 -13.55 7.84
N LEU A 65 13.70 -12.87 8.42
CA LEU A 65 15.09 -13.38 8.52
C LEU A 65 15.30 -14.28 9.73
N HIS A 66 14.67 -14.00 10.86
CA HIS A 66 14.96 -14.63 12.15
C HIS A 66 13.73 -15.25 12.82
N GLY A 67 12.54 -15.07 12.26
CA GLY A 67 11.31 -15.63 12.81
C GLY A 67 11.26 -17.15 12.69
N ASP A 68 10.40 -17.75 13.50
CA ASP A 68 10.19 -19.21 13.59
C ASP A 68 9.23 -19.77 12.52
N SER A 69 8.81 -18.94 11.55
CA SER A 69 7.89 -19.37 10.50
C SER A 69 8.58 -20.28 9.50
N PRO A 70 8.04 -21.49 9.25
CA PRO A 70 8.59 -22.37 8.23
C PRO A 70 8.53 -21.78 6.80
N ALA A 71 7.63 -20.81 6.56
CA ALA A 71 7.45 -20.19 5.25
C ALA A 71 8.64 -19.34 4.78
N TYR A 72 9.57 -18.99 5.68
CA TYR A 72 10.73 -18.16 5.37
C TYR A 72 12.04 -18.94 5.40
N THR A 73 11.99 -20.26 5.56
CA THR A 73 13.19 -21.12 5.51
C THR A 73 13.66 -21.35 4.06
N GLU A 74 14.97 -21.54 3.88
CA GLU A 74 15.53 -21.90 2.58
C GLU A 74 14.85 -23.14 1.98
N GLU A 75 14.59 -24.15 2.82
CA GLU A 75 13.94 -25.39 2.37
C GLU A 75 12.55 -25.13 1.79
N PHE A 76 11.75 -24.30 2.46
CA PHE A 76 10.40 -23.95 1.99
C PHE A 76 10.45 -23.15 0.69
N VAL A 77 11.38 -22.20 0.56
CA VAL A 77 11.59 -21.40 -0.65
C VAL A 77 12.04 -22.27 -1.81
N LEU A 78 12.95 -23.22 -1.59
CA LEU A 78 13.40 -24.16 -2.62
C LEU A 78 12.32 -25.19 -2.99
N ALA A 79 11.51 -25.62 -2.02
CA ALA A 79 10.36 -26.53 -2.26
C ALA A 79 9.33 -25.89 -3.19
N ASP A 80 9.25 -24.58 -3.22
CA ASP A 80 8.34 -23.81 -4.08
C ASP A 80 8.59 -24.05 -5.59
N VAL A 81 9.83 -24.24 -5.99
CA VAL A 81 10.23 -24.43 -7.39
C VAL A 81 10.57 -25.88 -7.75
N ARG A 82 10.48 -26.80 -6.81
CA ARG A 82 10.70 -28.24 -7.04
C ARG A 82 9.40 -28.94 -7.43
N PRO A 83 9.35 -29.70 -8.54
CA PRO A 83 8.11 -30.32 -9.02
C PRO A 83 7.43 -31.30 -8.05
N SER A 84 8.21 -31.94 -7.18
CA SER A 84 7.76 -33.00 -6.26
C SER A 84 7.54 -32.51 -4.83
N ALA A 85 7.59 -31.22 -4.57
CA ALA A 85 7.47 -30.71 -3.20
C ALA A 85 6.03 -30.81 -2.70
N GLU A 86 5.83 -31.43 -1.55
CA GLU A 86 4.55 -31.43 -0.84
C GLU A 86 4.45 -30.19 0.03
N ARG A 87 3.67 -29.24 -0.40
CA ARG A 87 3.29 -28.06 0.40
C ARG A 87 1.91 -27.55 -0.04
N ARG A 88 1.30 -26.72 0.77
CA ARG A 88 0.07 -26.02 0.39
C ARG A 88 0.34 -25.12 -0.83
N PHE A 89 -0.52 -25.15 -1.84
CA PHE A 89 -0.40 -24.41 -3.09
C PHE A 89 0.85 -24.76 -3.92
N THR A 90 1.21 -26.03 -3.99
CA THR A 90 2.36 -26.51 -4.75
C THR A 90 2.29 -26.19 -6.24
N GLU A 91 1.09 -26.07 -6.79
CA GLU A 91 0.83 -25.69 -8.18
C GLU A 91 1.32 -24.28 -8.52
N TYR A 92 1.39 -23.35 -7.54
CA TYR A 92 1.86 -21.97 -7.72
C TYR A 92 3.39 -21.87 -7.66
N SER A 93 4.10 -22.72 -8.38
CA SER A 93 5.56 -22.80 -8.35
C SER A 93 6.23 -21.49 -8.76
N GLY A 94 6.99 -20.93 -7.85
CA GLY A 94 7.66 -19.62 -8.01
C GLY A 94 7.01 -18.47 -7.24
N ASP A 95 5.82 -18.64 -6.65
CA ASP A 95 5.14 -17.56 -5.93
C ASP A 95 5.85 -17.22 -4.62
N VAL A 96 6.22 -18.21 -3.81
CA VAL A 96 6.96 -17.98 -2.56
C VAL A 96 8.37 -17.49 -2.85
N SER A 97 9.11 -18.23 -3.70
CA SER A 97 10.50 -17.94 -4.02
C SER A 97 10.67 -16.56 -4.67
N GLY A 98 9.77 -16.20 -5.58
CA GLY A 98 9.79 -14.88 -6.22
C GLY A 98 9.55 -13.74 -5.25
N ARG A 99 8.55 -13.88 -4.37
CA ARG A 99 8.27 -12.85 -3.35
C ARG A 99 9.38 -12.74 -2.33
N TYR A 100 9.91 -13.86 -1.85
CA TYR A 100 11.01 -13.89 -0.88
C TYR A 100 12.27 -13.22 -1.44
N ILE A 101 12.71 -13.65 -2.62
CA ILE A 101 13.90 -13.09 -3.28
C ILE A 101 13.70 -11.60 -3.58
N GLY A 102 12.55 -11.22 -4.13
CA GLY A 102 12.26 -9.83 -4.49
C GLY A 102 12.18 -8.91 -3.27
N ALA A 103 11.52 -9.32 -2.19
CA ALA A 103 11.41 -8.53 -0.98
C ALA A 103 12.78 -8.28 -0.34
N LEU A 104 13.61 -9.32 -0.20
CA LEU A 104 14.94 -9.20 0.38
C LEU A 104 15.91 -8.42 -0.53
N ALA A 105 15.85 -8.63 -1.84
CA ALA A 105 16.66 -7.88 -2.79
C ALA A 105 16.33 -6.37 -2.76
N THR A 106 15.06 -6.04 -2.69
CA THR A 106 14.60 -4.64 -2.63
C THR A 106 14.96 -4.00 -1.28
N ALA A 107 14.81 -4.73 -0.17
CA ALA A 107 15.24 -4.28 1.16
C ALA A 107 16.76 -4.00 1.18
N ALA A 108 17.56 -4.92 0.67
CA ALA A 108 19.03 -4.75 0.59
C ALA A 108 19.41 -3.55 -0.29
N ARG A 109 18.74 -3.35 -1.43
CA ARG A 109 19.02 -2.25 -2.36
C ARG A 109 18.70 -0.88 -1.76
N VAL A 110 17.56 -0.75 -1.09
CA VAL A 110 17.06 0.56 -0.62
C VAL A 110 17.60 0.90 0.77
N TYR A 111 17.54 -0.04 1.71
CA TYR A 111 17.98 0.20 3.09
C TYR A 111 19.45 -0.18 3.35
N GLY A 112 20.13 -0.79 2.38
CA GLY A 112 21.50 -1.28 2.58
C GLY A 112 21.58 -2.42 3.60
N THR A 113 20.46 -3.11 3.83
CA THR A 113 20.37 -4.19 4.81
C THR A 113 21.22 -5.39 4.37
N ASP A 114 21.95 -5.97 5.30
CA ASP A 114 22.60 -7.25 5.07
C ASP A 114 21.55 -8.36 5.01
N VAL A 115 21.59 -9.12 3.92
CA VAL A 115 20.69 -10.27 3.70
C VAL A 115 21.58 -11.48 3.48
N PRO A 116 21.95 -12.17 4.56
CA PRO A 116 22.82 -13.33 4.48
C PRO A 116 22.18 -14.40 3.58
N ASP A 117 23.03 -15.15 2.87
CA ASP A 117 22.68 -16.30 2.04
C ASP A 117 21.75 -16.04 0.83
N LEU A 118 21.30 -14.82 0.57
CA LEU A 118 20.44 -14.52 -0.58
C LEU A 118 21.09 -14.91 -1.91
N ASP A 119 22.38 -14.63 -2.08
CA ASP A 119 23.11 -14.94 -3.30
C ASP A 119 23.21 -16.48 -3.50
N ALA A 120 23.45 -17.23 -2.42
CA ALA A 120 23.48 -18.68 -2.45
C ALA A 120 22.10 -19.29 -2.74
N LEU A 121 21.05 -18.75 -2.14
CA LEU A 121 19.66 -19.17 -2.39
C LEU A 121 19.26 -18.95 -3.85
N VAL A 122 19.53 -17.76 -4.42
CA VAL A 122 19.21 -17.46 -5.82
C VAL A 122 19.96 -18.40 -6.77
N ALA A 123 21.25 -18.70 -6.50
CA ALA A 123 22.00 -19.66 -7.29
C ALA A 123 21.35 -21.05 -7.27
N LYS A 124 20.87 -21.51 -6.09
CA LYS A 124 20.15 -22.79 -5.96
C LYS A 124 18.80 -22.77 -6.71
N VAL A 125 18.06 -21.65 -6.66
CA VAL A 125 16.77 -21.51 -7.35
C VAL A 125 16.95 -21.62 -8.87
N ILE A 126 17.86 -20.84 -9.48
CA ILE A 126 17.98 -20.79 -10.94
C ILE A 126 18.44 -22.11 -11.57
N VAL A 127 19.14 -22.97 -10.81
CA VAL A 127 19.56 -24.32 -11.26
C VAL A 127 18.35 -25.24 -11.45
N LEU A 128 17.23 -24.99 -10.76
CA LEU A 128 16.00 -25.80 -10.86
C LEU A 128 15.13 -25.43 -12.07
N GLN A 129 15.54 -24.43 -12.87
CA GLN A 129 14.80 -24.03 -14.07
C GLN A 129 14.81 -25.14 -15.13
N LYS A 130 13.62 -25.45 -15.66
CA LYS A 130 13.49 -26.45 -16.72
C LYS A 130 14.08 -25.97 -18.05
N PRO A 131 14.45 -26.89 -18.95
CA PRO A 131 14.96 -26.55 -20.29
C PRO A 131 14.01 -25.62 -21.06
N ASP A 132 12.68 -25.82 -20.90
CA ASP A 132 11.64 -25.00 -21.53
C ASP A 132 11.52 -23.58 -20.94
N GLY A 133 12.25 -23.27 -19.89
CA GLY A 133 12.36 -21.92 -19.34
C GLY A 133 11.49 -21.60 -18.14
N TYR A 134 10.60 -22.49 -17.72
CA TYR A 134 9.74 -22.31 -16.56
C TYR A 134 10.20 -23.17 -15.36
N PHE A 135 9.54 -22.98 -14.19
CA PHE A 135 9.78 -23.71 -12.95
C PHE A 135 8.52 -24.48 -12.54
N GLY A 136 8.73 -25.57 -11.78
CA GLY A 136 7.62 -26.32 -11.20
C GLY A 136 7.25 -27.58 -11.96
N SER A 137 5.96 -27.96 -11.92
CA SER A 137 5.42 -29.17 -12.54
C SER A 137 5.42 -29.09 -14.07
N THR A 138 4.99 -30.14 -14.75
CA THR A 138 4.93 -30.16 -16.22
C THR A 138 3.78 -29.27 -16.70
N PHE A 139 4.10 -28.36 -17.62
CA PHE A 139 3.11 -27.51 -18.28
C PHE A 139 2.49 -28.25 -19.48
N HIS A 140 1.14 -28.18 -19.63
CA HIS A 140 0.39 -28.88 -20.65
C HIS A 140 0.08 -27.97 -21.84
N TYR A 141 0.97 -27.93 -22.83
CA TYR A 141 0.87 -27.01 -23.98
C TYR A 141 -0.37 -27.23 -24.87
N GLU A 142 -0.81 -28.48 -25.04
CA GLU A 142 -1.95 -28.80 -25.93
C GLU A 142 -3.30 -28.54 -25.26
N LYS A 143 -3.40 -28.80 -23.97
CA LYS A 143 -4.63 -28.66 -23.19
C LYS A 143 -4.30 -28.17 -21.79
N PRO A 144 -4.15 -26.86 -21.60
CA PRO A 144 -3.89 -26.28 -20.30
C PRO A 144 -4.94 -26.65 -19.27
N THR A 145 -4.52 -26.75 -18.02
CA THR A 145 -5.33 -27.07 -16.86
C THR A 145 -5.33 -25.92 -15.87
N ASP A 146 -6.13 -25.98 -14.84
CA ASP A 146 -6.14 -25.02 -13.73
C ASP A 146 -4.75 -24.94 -13.05
N ALA A 147 -4.06 -26.07 -12.90
CA ALA A 147 -2.71 -26.12 -12.36
C ALA A 147 -1.67 -25.40 -13.26
N ASP A 148 -1.86 -25.41 -14.58
CA ASP A 148 -1.00 -24.65 -15.49
C ASP A 148 -1.20 -23.14 -15.32
N MET A 149 -2.43 -22.69 -15.03
CA MET A 149 -2.70 -21.28 -14.71
C MET A 149 -2.02 -20.87 -13.41
N ALA A 150 -2.12 -21.70 -12.38
CA ALA A 150 -1.41 -21.49 -11.11
C ALA A 150 0.11 -21.46 -11.28
N LEU A 151 0.66 -22.34 -12.13
CA LEU A 151 2.09 -22.33 -12.48
C LEU A 151 2.50 -21.03 -13.18
N LEU A 152 1.68 -20.52 -14.10
CA LEU A 152 1.91 -19.21 -14.73
C LEU A 152 1.98 -18.10 -13.68
N TRP A 153 1.02 -18.06 -12.74
CA TRP A 153 1.05 -17.11 -11.64
C TRP A 153 2.39 -17.16 -10.90
N GLY A 154 2.81 -18.33 -10.44
CA GLY A 154 4.05 -18.50 -9.68
C GLY A 154 5.29 -18.06 -10.46
N ASN A 155 5.40 -18.49 -11.73
CA ASN A 155 6.53 -18.10 -12.58
C ASN A 155 6.58 -16.59 -12.85
N GLY A 156 5.43 -15.92 -12.97
CA GLY A 156 5.37 -14.47 -13.08
C GLY A 156 5.89 -13.77 -11.84
N ARG A 157 5.54 -14.25 -10.64
CA ARG A 157 6.08 -13.73 -9.38
C ARG A 157 7.59 -13.99 -9.25
N LEU A 158 8.05 -15.17 -9.67
CA LEU A 158 9.48 -15.49 -9.68
C LEU A 158 10.26 -14.59 -10.64
N LEU A 159 9.73 -14.34 -11.85
CA LEU A 159 10.34 -13.41 -12.80
C LEU A 159 10.54 -12.01 -12.18
N VAL A 160 9.50 -11.49 -11.50
CA VAL A 160 9.59 -10.20 -10.80
C VAL A 160 10.67 -10.24 -9.73
N GLY A 161 10.69 -11.27 -8.88
CA GLY A 161 11.68 -11.39 -7.79
C GLY A 161 13.12 -11.52 -8.29
N LEU A 162 13.34 -12.30 -9.36
CA LEU A 162 14.65 -12.45 -9.97
C LEU A 162 15.13 -11.15 -10.64
N LEU A 163 14.23 -10.35 -11.19
CA LEU A 163 14.57 -9.04 -11.75
C LEU A 163 14.93 -8.03 -10.66
N GLU A 164 14.25 -8.03 -9.51
CA GLU A 164 14.63 -7.22 -8.34
C GLU A 164 16.04 -7.60 -7.85
N TYR A 165 16.33 -8.91 -7.80
CA TYR A 165 17.65 -9.38 -7.46
C TYR A 165 18.70 -8.97 -8.53
N TYR A 166 18.34 -9.04 -9.81
CA TYR A 166 19.19 -8.55 -10.89
C TYR A 166 19.51 -7.06 -10.75
N GLU A 167 18.54 -6.25 -10.34
CA GLU A 167 18.80 -4.83 -10.07
C GLU A 167 19.80 -4.62 -8.93
N LEU A 168 19.78 -5.47 -7.90
CA LEU A 168 20.73 -5.44 -6.79
C LEU A 168 22.14 -5.89 -7.18
N ARG A 169 22.27 -7.01 -7.94
CA ARG A 169 23.56 -7.71 -8.16
C ARG A 169 24.08 -7.64 -9.59
N LYS A 170 23.25 -7.27 -10.56
CA LYS A 170 23.56 -7.29 -12.01
C LYS A 170 24.10 -8.65 -12.49
N SER A 171 23.60 -9.74 -11.92
CA SER A 171 24.04 -11.12 -12.20
C SER A 171 23.62 -11.59 -13.59
N ALA A 172 24.58 -11.85 -14.49
CA ALA A 172 24.28 -12.35 -15.83
C ALA A 172 23.58 -13.71 -15.85
N PRO A 173 23.92 -14.71 -15.00
CA PRO A 173 23.16 -15.97 -14.91
C PRO A 173 21.68 -15.76 -14.54
N VAL A 174 21.39 -14.83 -13.63
CA VAL A 174 20.02 -14.51 -13.24
C VAL A 174 19.26 -13.85 -14.40
N LEU A 175 19.86 -12.89 -15.10
CA LEU A 175 19.24 -12.30 -16.28
C LEU A 175 18.96 -13.34 -17.36
N ALA A 176 19.88 -14.29 -17.58
CA ALA A 176 19.67 -15.40 -18.50
C ALA A 176 18.47 -16.29 -18.06
N SER A 177 18.30 -16.53 -16.76
CA SER A 177 17.13 -17.23 -16.23
C SER A 177 15.83 -16.43 -16.46
N CYS A 178 15.83 -15.11 -16.21
CA CYS A 178 14.69 -14.23 -16.48
C CYS A 178 14.30 -14.25 -17.97
N ARG A 179 15.27 -14.20 -18.90
CA ARG A 179 15.02 -14.32 -20.34
C ARG A 179 14.31 -15.63 -20.69
N ARG A 180 14.75 -16.76 -20.13
CA ARG A 180 14.10 -18.06 -20.38
C ARG A 180 12.65 -18.10 -19.88
N ILE A 181 12.34 -17.46 -18.73
CA ILE A 181 10.93 -17.31 -18.30
C ILE A 181 10.17 -16.44 -19.30
N GLY A 182 10.72 -15.30 -19.70
CA GLY A 182 10.12 -14.41 -20.71
C GLY A 182 9.85 -15.13 -22.03
N ASP A 183 10.80 -15.92 -22.54
CA ASP A 183 10.67 -16.71 -23.76
C ASP A 183 9.59 -17.81 -23.64
N PHE A 184 9.48 -18.43 -22.47
CA PHE A 184 8.37 -19.35 -22.17
C PHE A 184 7.02 -18.61 -22.23
N LEU A 185 6.88 -17.45 -21.60
CA LEU A 185 5.65 -16.65 -21.65
C LEU A 185 5.28 -16.22 -23.07
N VAL A 186 6.27 -15.79 -23.87
CA VAL A 186 6.07 -15.46 -25.30
C VAL A 186 5.59 -16.69 -26.08
N ARG A 187 6.14 -17.86 -25.81
CA ARG A 187 5.75 -19.13 -26.49
C ARG A 187 4.31 -19.53 -26.22
N VAL A 188 3.84 -19.37 -24.97
CA VAL A 188 2.46 -19.74 -24.59
C VAL A 188 1.44 -18.64 -24.88
N ALA A 189 1.88 -17.42 -25.19
CA ALA A 189 1.03 -16.27 -25.40
C ALA A 189 -0.10 -16.47 -26.45
N PRO A 190 0.14 -17.07 -27.63
CA PRO A 190 -0.93 -17.27 -28.62
C PRO A 190 -2.13 -18.05 -28.07
N MET A 191 -1.85 -19.03 -27.19
CA MET A 191 -2.87 -19.81 -26.51
C MET A 191 -3.53 -19.01 -25.39
N MET A 192 -2.74 -18.34 -24.52
CA MET A 192 -3.21 -17.62 -23.36
C MET A 192 -3.98 -16.35 -23.69
N LEU A 193 -3.71 -15.72 -24.83
CA LEU A 193 -4.48 -14.56 -25.31
C LEU A 193 -5.82 -14.96 -25.91
N SER A 194 -6.06 -16.24 -26.21
CA SER A 194 -7.38 -16.69 -26.64
C SER A 194 -8.39 -16.52 -25.49
N THR A 195 -9.59 -16.05 -25.82
CA THR A 195 -10.68 -15.88 -24.84
C THR A 195 -11.06 -17.21 -24.21
N GLU A 196 -11.04 -18.29 -25.01
CA GLU A 196 -11.37 -19.63 -24.55
C GLU A 196 -10.52 -20.06 -23.35
N ILE A 197 -9.20 -19.92 -23.41
CA ILE A 197 -8.30 -20.33 -22.34
C ILE A 197 -8.28 -19.29 -21.22
N ARG A 198 -8.25 -18.00 -21.55
CA ARG A 198 -8.22 -16.94 -20.56
C ARG A 198 -9.43 -16.95 -19.62
N GLU A 199 -10.59 -17.36 -20.12
CA GLU A 199 -11.84 -17.42 -19.37
C GLU A 199 -12.22 -18.88 -18.93
N ALA A 200 -11.36 -19.87 -19.21
CA ALA A 200 -11.69 -21.29 -19.01
C ALA A 200 -11.87 -21.67 -17.54
N PHE A 201 -11.07 -21.09 -16.66
CA PHE A 201 -11.00 -21.49 -15.26
C PHE A 201 -11.39 -20.33 -14.36
N GLY A 202 -12.40 -20.52 -13.53
CA GLY A 202 -12.76 -19.59 -12.48
C GLY A 202 -11.76 -19.61 -11.33
N ALA A 203 -12.02 -18.81 -10.32
CA ALA A 203 -11.19 -18.75 -9.10
C ALA A 203 -11.41 -19.98 -8.22
N GLN A 204 -11.05 -21.18 -8.69
CA GLN A 204 -11.13 -22.40 -7.88
C GLN A 204 -10.15 -22.36 -6.70
N HIS A 205 -8.99 -21.71 -6.88
CA HIS A 205 -8.06 -21.41 -5.82
C HIS A 205 -8.36 -19.99 -5.31
N PHE A 206 -7.52 -19.00 -5.55
CA PHE A 206 -7.78 -17.61 -5.20
C PHE A 206 -7.50 -16.63 -6.36
N ALA A 207 -7.09 -17.14 -7.51
CA ALA A 207 -6.87 -16.35 -8.72
C ALA A 207 -7.46 -17.07 -9.93
N SER A 208 -8.27 -16.37 -10.72
CA SER A 208 -8.83 -16.89 -11.98
C SER A 208 -7.74 -17.03 -13.05
N SER A 209 -8.00 -17.80 -14.11
CA SER A 209 -7.10 -17.89 -15.27
C SER A 209 -6.76 -16.52 -15.82
N TYR A 210 -7.74 -15.65 -15.90
CA TYR A 210 -7.60 -14.27 -16.34
C TYR A 210 -6.54 -13.52 -15.50
N ILE A 211 -6.65 -13.56 -14.17
CA ILE A 211 -5.69 -12.92 -13.26
C ILE A 211 -4.31 -13.59 -13.32
N CYS A 212 -4.27 -14.93 -13.36
CA CYS A 212 -3.01 -15.67 -13.49
C CYS A 212 -2.24 -15.28 -14.76
N TRP A 213 -2.94 -14.92 -15.83
CA TRP A 213 -2.33 -14.47 -17.07
C TRP A 213 -1.99 -12.96 -17.04
N THR A 214 -2.92 -12.09 -16.65
CA THR A 214 -2.70 -10.64 -16.76
C THR A 214 -1.59 -10.12 -15.86
N GLN A 215 -1.35 -10.73 -14.70
CA GLN A 215 -0.27 -10.34 -13.79
C GLN A 215 1.15 -10.59 -14.35
N GLN A 216 1.30 -11.32 -15.49
CA GLN A 216 2.59 -11.51 -16.16
C GLN A 216 3.20 -10.19 -16.66
N ILE A 217 2.36 -9.20 -16.88
CA ILE A 217 2.77 -7.90 -17.42
C ILE A 217 3.83 -7.20 -16.54
N GLU A 218 3.79 -7.32 -15.21
CA GLU A 218 4.79 -6.70 -14.32
C GLU A 218 6.19 -7.26 -14.61
N GLY A 219 6.32 -8.57 -14.69
CA GLY A 219 7.57 -9.23 -15.03
C GLY A 219 8.07 -8.93 -16.45
N LEU A 220 7.16 -8.94 -17.42
CA LEU A 220 7.49 -8.69 -18.82
C LEU A 220 7.91 -7.23 -19.08
N ALA A 221 7.23 -6.25 -18.50
CA ALA A 221 7.59 -4.83 -18.61
C ALA A 221 8.98 -4.57 -17.99
N ASN A 222 9.24 -5.13 -16.80
CA ASN A 222 10.54 -5.03 -16.15
C ASN A 222 11.64 -5.76 -16.94
N LEU A 223 11.35 -6.93 -17.52
CA LEU A 223 12.30 -7.65 -18.35
C LEU A 223 12.64 -6.87 -19.63
N TYR A 224 11.64 -6.27 -20.29
CA TYR A 224 11.88 -5.36 -21.40
C TYR A 224 12.76 -4.17 -20.99
N ARG A 225 12.50 -3.54 -19.87
CA ARG A 225 13.27 -2.39 -19.38
C ARG A 225 14.76 -2.70 -19.24
N VAL A 226 15.11 -3.90 -18.78
CA VAL A 226 16.53 -4.29 -18.57
C VAL A 226 17.19 -4.92 -19.80
N THR A 227 16.41 -5.45 -20.75
CA THR A 227 16.94 -6.17 -21.92
C THR A 227 16.78 -5.43 -23.23
N ASN A 228 15.79 -4.54 -23.31
CA ASN A 228 15.31 -3.87 -24.52
C ASN A 228 14.82 -4.84 -25.62
N ASP A 229 14.44 -6.08 -25.27
CA ASP A 229 13.97 -7.09 -26.21
C ASP A 229 12.48 -6.90 -26.55
N ILE A 230 12.21 -6.60 -27.80
CA ILE A 230 10.87 -6.24 -28.31
C ILE A 230 9.77 -7.29 -28.08
N PRO A 231 10.03 -8.62 -28.15
CA PRO A 231 8.97 -9.61 -27.87
C PRO A 231 8.33 -9.47 -26.48
N TYR A 232 9.10 -9.16 -25.45
CA TYR A 232 8.58 -8.96 -24.08
C TYR A 232 7.68 -7.71 -23.99
N ARG A 233 8.11 -6.62 -24.62
CA ARG A 233 7.29 -5.41 -24.71
C ARG A 233 5.96 -5.69 -25.42
N ARG A 234 5.99 -6.31 -26.61
CA ARG A 234 4.77 -6.61 -27.38
C ARG A 234 3.79 -7.45 -26.57
N LEU A 235 4.27 -8.49 -25.92
CA LEU A 235 3.43 -9.32 -25.07
C LEU A 235 2.86 -8.53 -23.89
N ALA A 236 3.66 -7.69 -23.24
CA ALA A 236 3.17 -6.84 -22.15
C ALA A 236 2.08 -5.86 -22.66
N GLU A 237 2.26 -5.26 -23.84
CA GLU A 237 1.25 -4.39 -24.47
C GLU A 237 -0.05 -5.14 -24.82
N ASP A 238 0.07 -6.39 -25.31
CA ASP A 238 -1.10 -7.23 -25.61
C ASP A 238 -1.88 -7.59 -24.34
N ILE A 239 -1.18 -7.89 -23.25
CA ILE A 239 -1.80 -8.11 -21.95
C ILE A 239 -2.46 -6.83 -21.43
N ALA A 240 -1.78 -5.68 -21.52
CA ALA A 240 -2.32 -4.39 -21.05
C ALA A 240 -3.69 -4.07 -21.63
N ARG A 241 -3.90 -4.40 -22.91
CA ARG A 241 -5.16 -4.11 -23.63
C ARG A 241 -6.37 -4.93 -23.13
N VAL A 242 -6.15 -6.00 -22.39
CA VAL A 242 -7.21 -6.86 -21.86
C VAL A 242 -7.41 -6.73 -20.36
N ILE A 243 -6.65 -5.84 -19.69
CA ILE A 243 -6.78 -5.63 -18.24
C ILE A 243 -8.03 -4.83 -17.93
N GLU A 244 -8.90 -5.38 -17.10
CA GLU A 244 -10.10 -4.75 -16.58
C GLU A 244 -10.36 -5.17 -15.13
N ARG A 245 -11.06 -4.35 -14.35
CA ARG A 245 -11.48 -4.72 -12.99
C ARG A 245 -12.74 -5.55 -13.05
N ARG A 246 -12.71 -6.72 -12.44
CA ARG A 246 -13.84 -7.65 -12.38
C ARG A 246 -14.24 -7.92 -10.93
N ALA A 247 -15.53 -7.85 -10.64
CA ALA A 247 -16.06 -8.20 -9.34
C ALA A 247 -15.75 -9.68 -9.01
N GLY A 248 -15.24 -9.92 -7.81
CA GLY A 248 -14.85 -11.25 -7.34
C GLY A 248 -13.42 -11.66 -7.70
N ASP A 249 -12.73 -10.94 -8.59
CA ASP A 249 -11.33 -11.24 -8.90
C ASP A 249 -10.38 -10.80 -7.77
N HIS A 250 -9.26 -11.48 -7.70
CA HIS A 250 -8.20 -11.24 -6.72
C HIS A 250 -7.61 -9.82 -6.86
N VAL A 251 -7.77 -8.99 -5.83
CA VAL A 251 -7.38 -7.58 -5.84
C VAL A 251 -5.89 -7.40 -6.09
N HIS A 252 -5.05 -8.14 -5.37
CA HIS A 252 -3.61 -8.12 -5.59
C HIS A 252 -3.24 -8.43 -7.05
N GLY A 253 -3.88 -9.41 -7.68
CA GLY A 253 -3.61 -9.77 -9.07
C GLY A 253 -3.93 -8.64 -10.06
N TYR A 254 -5.04 -7.94 -9.85
CA TYR A 254 -5.40 -6.78 -10.66
C TYR A 254 -4.46 -5.59 -10.43
N LEU A 255 -4.16 -5.25 -9.18
CA LEU A 255 -3.29 -4.12 -8.85
C LEU A 255 -1.85 -4.34 -9.33
N THR A 256 -1.34 -5.56 -9.21
CA THR A 256 -0.02 -5.90 -9.76
C THR A 256 0.00 -5.86 -11.29
N SER A 257 -1.14 -6.17 -11.95
CA SER A 257 -1.27 -5.98 -13.40
C SER A 257 -1.20 -4.49 -13.78
N LEU A 258 -1.89 -3.61 -13.05
CA LEU A 258 -1.79 -2.15 -13.26
C LEU A 258 -0.38 -1.62 -13.01
N ARG A 259 0.34 -2.18 -12.03
CA ARG A 259 1.76 -1.83 -11.82
C ARG A 259 2.63 -2.23 -13.00
N GLY A 260 2.31 -3.36 -13.64
CA GLY A 260 2.93 -3.74 -14.91
C GLY A 260 2.63 -2.76 -16.06
N VAL A 261 1.40 -2.23 -16.13
CA VAL A 261 1.04 -1.16 -17.07
C VAL A 261 1.84 0.12 -16.79
N MET A 262 2.00 0.50 -15.50
CA MET A 262 2.92 1.59 -15.13
C MET A 262 4.36 1.33 -15.57
N GLY A 263 4.84 0.09 -15.41
CA GLY A 263 6.16 -0.31 -15.89
C GLY A 263 6.31 -0.17 -17.42
N LEU A 264 5.26 -0.43 -18.20
CA LEU A 264 5.24 -0.13 -19.65
C LEU A 264 5.35 1.37 -19.93
N TYR A 265 4.62 2.20 -19.17
CA TYR A 265 4.77 3.65 -19.28
C TYR A 265 6.20 4.10 -18.99
N GLU A 266 6.77 3.64 -17.88
CA GLU A 266 8.14 3.97 -17.47
C GLU A 266 9.19 3.53 -18.51
N ALA A 267 8.98 2.37 -19.13
CA ALA A 267 9.91 1.81 -20.12
C ALA A 267 9.78 2.41 -21.52
N THR A 268 8.59 2.94 -21.88
CA THR A 268 8.29 3.39 -23.25
C THR A 268 8.03 4.88 -23.39
N GLY A 269 7.65 5.56 -22.32
CA GLY A 269 7.16 6.93 -22.34
C GLY A 269 5.78 7.09 -23.00
N ASP A 270 5.09 5.99 -23.38
CA ASP A 270 3.81 6.07 -24.06
C ASP A 270 2.68 6.39 -23.07
N ALA A 271 2.18 7.61 -23.14
CA ALA A 271 1.18 8.15 -22.25
C ALA A 271 -0.16 7.38 -22.25
N GLN A 272 -0.42 6.49 -23.22
CA GLN A 272 -1.63 5.67 -23.19
C GLN A 272 -1.67 4.78 -21.95
N TRP A 273 -0.52 4.23 -21.52
CA TRP A 273 -0.42 3.36 -20.37
C TRP A 273 -0.62 4.09 -19.04
N LEU A 274 -0.10 5.32 -18.96
CA LEU A 274 -0.39 6.18 -17.80
C LEU A 274 -1.90 6.48 -17.71
N ARG A 275 -2.53 6.91 -18.82
CA ARG A 275 -3.98 7.18 -18.83
C ARG A 275 -4.83 5.96 -18.46
N GLN A 276 -4.40 4.76 -18.83
CA GLN A 276 -5.09 3.53 -18.44
C GLN A 276 -5.05 3.33 -16.91
N CYS A 277 -3.89 3.56 -16.28
CA CYS A 277 -3.75 3.45 -14.83
C CYS A 277 -4.50 4.58 -14.10
N GLU A 278 -4.51 5.80 -14.64
CA GLU A 278 -5.30 6.93 -14.10
C GLU A 278 -6.80 6.62 -14.14
N ALA A 279 -7.30 6.10 -15.26
CA ALA A 279 -8.70 5.70 -15.41
C ALA A 279 -9.09 4.57 -14.44
N ALA A 280 -8.22 3.57 -14.25
CA ALA A 280 -8.42 2.50 -13.29
C ALA A 280 -8.42 3.03 -11.84
N TRP A 281 -7.56 3.98 -11.53
CA TRP A 281 -7.53 4.63 -10.22
C TRP A 281 -8.82 5.43 -9.94
N GLU A 282 -9.31 6.19 -10.92
CA GLU A 282 -10.59 6.92 -10.81
C GLU A 282 -11.77 5.94 -10.63
N ASP A 283 -11.78 4.82 -11.35
CA ASP A 283 -12.80 3.78 -11.19
C ASP A 283 -12.80 3.20 -9.77
N ILE A 284 -11.62 2.87 -9.21
CA ILE A 284 -11.50 2.35 -7.83
C ILE A 284 -11.94 3.41 -6.82
N THR A 285 -11.45 4.64 -6.93
CA THR A 285 -11.69 5.68 -5.93
C THR A 285 -13.09 6.29 -5.98
N SER A 286 -13.77 6.22 -7.11
CA SER A 286 -15.17 6.61 -7.26
C SER A 286 -16.15 5.50 -6.89
N SER A 287 -15.68 4.27 -6.75
CA SER A 287 -16.50 3.13 -6.37
C SER A 287 -16.80 3.12 -4.87
N GLN A 288 -17.78 2.31 -4.46
CA GLN A 288 -18.08 2.07 -3.05
C GLN A 288 -17.10 1.06 -2.40
N ASP A 289 -16.14 0.57 -3.17
CA ASP A 289 -15.20 -0.45 -2.72
C ASP A 289 -14.03 0.13 -1.91
N LEU A 290 -13.81 1.45 -1.99
CA LEU A 290 -12.75 2.10 -1.22
C LEU A 290 -13.16 2.21 0.26
N LEU A 291 -12.37 1.60 1.13
CA LEU A 291 -12.59 1.64 2.58
C LEU A 291 -12.26 3.01 3.20
N MET A 292 -12.86 3.30 4.34
CA MET A 292 -12.56 4.53 5.09
C MET A 292 -11.09 4.65 5.50
N THR A 293 -10.41 3.53 5.70
CA THR A 293 -8.98 3.44 5.97
C THR A 293 -8.09 3.78 4.77
N GLY A 294 -8.67 3.91 3.59
CA GLY A 294 -7.95 4.12 2.34
C GLY A 294 -7.51 2.83 1.67
N GLY A 295 -7.89 1.67 2.22
CA GLY A 295 -7.64 0.34 1.65
C GLY A 295 -8.72 -0.13 0.69
N VAL A 296 -8.50 -1.29 0.10
CA VAL A 296 -9.39 -1.92 -0.88
C VAL A 296 -9.82 -3.32 -0.41
N PRO A 297 -11.12 -3.65 -0.43
CA PRO A 297 -11.58 -4.96 0.01
C PRO A 297 -11.25 -6.04 -1.01
N GLU A 298 -10.87 -7.24 -0.52
CA GLU A 298 -10.60 -8.38 -1.36
C GLU A 298 -11.82 -8.76 -2.24
N GLY A 299 -11.55 -9.10 -3.50
CA GLY A 299 -12.58 -9.40 -4.50
C GLY A 299 -13.42 -8.20 -4.93
N TRP A 300 -12.96 -6.96 -4.67
CA TRP A 300 -13.66 -5.71 -5.01
C TRP A 300 -15.07 -5.64 -4.44
N SER A 301 -15.27 -6.20 -3.26
CA SER A 301 -16.58 -6.21 -2.62
C SER A 301 -16.45 -6.12 -1.11
N PRO A 302 -17.09 -5.14 -0.46
CA PRO A 302 -17.20 -5.09 0.99
C PRO A 302 -17.81 -6.38 1.59
N ASN A 303 -18.61 -7.11 0.80
CA ASN A 303 -19.23 -8.37 1.22
C ASN A 303 -18.21 -9.52 1.40
N ASN A 304 -16.99 -9.39 0.94
CA ASN A 304 -15.91 -10.35 1.24
C ASN A 304 -15.39 -10.23 2.67
N HIS A 305 -15.83 -9.20 3.40
CA HIS A 305 -15.55 -9.01 4.82
C HIS A 305 -14.07 -9.01 5.20
N ARG A 306 -13.16 -8.73 4.25
CA ARG A 306 -11.72 -8.73 4.52
C ARG A 306 -10.93 -7.86 3.57
N THR A 307 -9.75 -7.44 4.04
CA THR A 307 -8.66 -6.94 3.21
C THR A 307 -7.53 -7.97 3.16
N GLU A 308 -6.61 -7.79 2.23
CA GLU A 308 -5.43 -8.63 2.08
C GLU A 308 -4.17 -7.77 1.98
N GLY A 309 -3.17 -8.09 2.82
CA GLY A 309 -1.91 -7.30 2.87
C GLY A 309 -1.18 -7.17 1.53
N CYS A 310 -1.30 -8.16 0.63
CA CYS A 310 -0.76 -8.05 -0.73
C CYS A 310 -1.46 -6.95 -1.52
N GLY A 311 -2.81 -6.94 -1.50
CA GLY A 311 -3.62 -5.93 -2.17
C GLY A 311 -3.34 -4.53 -1.63
N GLU A 312 -3.24 -4.39 -0.31
CA GLU A 312 -2.95 -3.10 0.32
C GLU A 312 -1.56 -2.56 -0.03
N ALA A 313 -0.56 -3.44 -0.02
CA ALA A 313 0.79 -3.07 -0.43
C ALA A 313 0.84 -2.61 -1.90
N ASP A 314 0.18 -3.32 -2.82
CA ASP A 314 0.14 -2.91 -4.22
C ASP A 314 -0.70 -1.65 -4.47
N TRP A 315 -1.76 -1.44 -3.69
CA TRP A 315 -2.52 -0.19 -3.75
C TRP A 315 -1.66 1.02 -3.36
N VAL A 316 -0.91 0.94 -2.27
CA VAL A 316 0.06 1.98 -1.89
C VAL A 316 1.08 2.20 -3.00
N ARG A 317 1.67 1.14 -3.52
CA ARG A 317 2.71 1.18 -4.55
C ARG A 317 2.21 1.75 -5.88
N LEU A 318 0.97 1.43 -6.29
CA LEU A 318 0.34 2.02 -7.48
C LEU A 318 0.13 3.53 -7.31
N ASN A 319 -0.38 3.96 -6.16
CA ASN A 319 -0.56 5.38 -5.86
C ASN A 319 0.77 6.15 -5.89
N LEU A 320 1.83 5.58 -5.32
CA LEU A 320 3.17 6.18 -5.35
C LEU A 320 3.74 6.23 -6.79
N ALA A 321 3.51 5.20 -7.60
CA ALA A 321 3.93 5.18 -9.01
C ALA A 321 3.20 6.25 -9.84
N LEU A 322 1.88 6.37 -9.68
CA LEU A 322 1.09 7.42 -10.33
C LEU A 322 1.54 8.82 -9.90
N TRP A 323 1.80 9.01 -8.59
CA TRP A 323 2.33 10.28 -8.11
C TRP A 323 3.72 10.60 -8.70
N ARG A 324 4.64 9.64 -8.74
CA ARG A 324 5.96 9.85 -9.36
C ARG A 324 5.86 10.21 -10.84
N ALA A 325 4.90 9.63 -11.56
CA ALA A 325 4.68 9.91 -12.98
C ALA A 325 4.05 11.28 -13.25
N THR A 326 3.12 11.73 -12.37
CA THR A 326 2.28 12.92 -12.64
C THR A 326 2.57 14.10 -11.70
N THR A 327 3.11 13.84 -10.51
CA THR A 327 3.22 14.77 -9.37
C THR A 327 1.87 15.30 -8.85
N GLU A 328 0.76 14.68 -9.26
CA GLU A 328 -0.56 15.07 -8.77
C GLU A 328 -0.75 14.67 -7.31
N GLN A 329 -1.10 15.66 -6.47
CA GLN A 329 -1.22 15.48 -5.02
C GLN A 329 -2.30 14.47 -4.60
N LYS A 330 -3.30 14.22 -5.43
CA LYS A 330 -4.38 13.24 -5.14
C LYS A 330 -3.84 11.82 -4.93
N TYR A 331 -2.86 11.42 -5.72
CA TYR A 331 -2.23 10.09 -5.60
C TYR A 331 -1.39 9.98 -4.35
N LEU A 332 -0.58 10.99 -4.05
CA LEU A 332 0.23 10.99 -2.83
C LEU A 332 -0.64 11.06 -1.57
N ALA A 333 -1.73 11.83 -1.60
CA ALA A 333 -2.68 11.90 -0.49
C ALA A 333 -3.39 10.56 -0.25
N MET A 334 -3.71 9.81 -1.32
CA MET A 334 -4.28 8.46 -1.19
C MET A 334 -3.25 7.46 -0.66
N ALA A 335 -2.01 7.50 -1.17
CA ALA A 335 -0.91 6.69 -0.64
C ALA A 335 -0.72 6.95 0.86
N GLU A 336 -0.64 8.21 1.26
CA GLU A 336 -0.47 8.62 2.66
C GLU A 336 -1.61 8.10 3.54
N ARG A 337 -2.87 8.24 3.08
CA ARG A 337 -4.04 7.71 3.79
C ARG A 337 -3.95 6.19 3.97
N ALA A 338 -3.60 5.45 2.92
CA ALA A 338 -3.45 4.00 3.00
C ALA A 338 -2.26 3.60 3.89
N ILE A 339 -1.10 4.27 3.79
CA ILE A 339 0.09 3.99 4.60
C ILE A 339 -0.20 4.14 6.09
N PHE A 340 -0.76 5.29 6.48
CA PHE A 340 -0.97 5.60 7.91
C PHE A 340 -2.20 4.93 8.52
N ASN A 341 -3.06 4.30 7.72
CA ASN A 341 -4.23 3.61 8.23
C ASN A 341 -4.25 2.14 7.83
N GLU A 342 -4.62 1.79 6.60
CA GLU A 342 -4.85 0.39 6.22
C GLU A 342 -3.57 -0.47 6.25
N LEU A 343 -2.49 -0.02 5.62
CA LEU A 343 -1.23 -0.76 5.60
C LEU A 343 -0.68 -0.94 7.03
N ALA A 344 -0.73 0.14 7.82
CA ALA A 344 -0.31 0.09 9.22
C ALA A 344 -1.19 -0.82 10.07
N PHE A 345 -2.50 -0.82 9.85
CA PHE A 345 -3.46 -1.71 10.50
C PHE A 345 -3.25 -3.17 10.08
N ASN A 346 -2.86 -3.41 8.83
CA ASN A 346 -2.64 -4.77 8.32
C ASN A 346 -1.37 -5.43 8.87
N GLN A 347 -0.39 -4.66 9.36
CA GLN A 347 0.79 -5.21 10.02
C GLN A 347 0.46 -5.66 11.45
N TYR A 348 0.84 -6.90 11.78
CA TYR A 348 0.69 -7.48 13.11
C TYR A 348 1.88 -7.14 14.01
N GLU A 349 1.71 -7.33 15.31
CA GLU A 349 2.77 -7.17 16.31
C GLU A 349 3.99 -8.09 16.10
N THR A 350 3.78 -9.21 15.39
CA THR A 350 4.84 -10.14 14.98
C THR A 350 5.67 -9.62 13.79
N GLY A 351 5.27 -8.55 13.15
CA GLY A 351 5.84 -8.09 11.88
C GLY A 351 5.22 -8.73 10.64
N ASP A 352 4.39 -9.76 10.80
CA ASP A 352 3.66 -10.35 9.68
C ASP A 352 2.60 -9.38 9.15
N PHE A 353 2.19 -9.59 7.88
CA PHE A 353 0.98 -9.05 7.28
C PHE A 353 0.01 -10.17 6.94
N GLY A 354 -1.25 -9.85 6.73
CA GLY A 354 -2.24 -10.87 6.41
C GLY A 354 -3.59 -10.30 6.02
N HIS A 355 -4.64 -10.89 6.55
CA HIS A 355 -6.02 -10.47 6.32
C HIS A 355 -6.55 -9.72 7.54
N ARG A 356 -7.25 -8.63 7.31
CA ARG A 356 -8.08 -7.97 8.32
C ARG A 356 -9.55 -8.15 7.97
N LEU A 357 -10.38 -8.38 8.99
CA LEU A 357 -11.81 -8.57 8.79
C LEU A 357 -12.54 -7.24 8.85
N TYR A 358 -13.61 -7.15 8.07
CA TYR A 358 -14.49 -6.00 7.98
C TYR A 358 -15.94 -6.43 8.03
N THR A 359 -16.82 -5.56 8.51
CA THR A 359 -18.27 -5.74 8.42
C THR A 359 -18.76 -5.47 6.99
N GLU A 360 -20.00 -5.87 6.68
CA GLU A 360 -20.67 -5.53 5.41
C GLU A 360 -20.70 -4.02 5.11
N THR A 361 -20.56 -3.22 6.15
CA THR A 361 -20.55 -1.75 6.04
C THR A 361 -19.14 -1.17 5.96
N GLY A 362 -18.10 -2.00 5.83
CA GLY A 362 -16.70 -1.56 5.68
C GLY A 362 -16.07 -1.04 6.98
N LEU A 363 -16.52 -1.53 8.15
CA LEU A 363 -15.91 -1.25 9.45
C LEU A 363 -15.04 -2.42 9.88
N PRO A 364 -13.89 -2.19 10.54
CA PRO A 364 -13.10 -3.27 11.11
C PRO A 364 -13.93 -4.13 12.06
N ALA A 365 -13.83 -5.44 11.91
CA ALA A 365 -14.61 -6.41 12.68
C ALA A 365 -13.72 -7.30 13.54
N ALA A 366 -14.27 -7.77 14.66
CA ALA A 366 -13.65 -8.81 15.46
C ALA A 366 -13.64 -10.15 14.71
N GLY A 367 -12.64 -10.97 14.95
CA GLY A 367 -12.56 -12.32 14.42
C GLY A 367 -11.13 -12.78 14.20
N ALA A 368 -10.98 -14.07 13.93
CA ALA A 368 -9.70 -14.66 13.63
C ALA A 368 -9.18 -14.13 12.28
N VAL A 369 -8.09 -13.41 12.33
CA VAL A 369 -7.32 -12.96 11.19
C VAL A 369 -6.13 -13.88 10.99
N ARG A 370 -5.59 -13.93 9.78
CA ARG A 370 -4.45 -14.78 9.48
C ARG A 370 -3.32 -13.98 8.90
N ALA A 371 -2.15 -14.13 9.49
CA ALA A 371 -0.91 -13.78 8.85
C ALA A 371 -0.63 -14.76 7.69
N TRP A 372 -0.15 -14.23 6.58
CA TRP A 372 0.21 -15.03 5.42
C TRP A 372 1.58 -14.62 4.91
N TRP A 373 2.38 -15.61 4.54
CA TRP A 373 3.72 -15.39 4.00
C TRP A 373 3.70 -14.48 2.76
N CYS A 374 2.73 -14.62 1.86
CA CYS A 374 2.62 -13.76 0.68
C CYS A 374 2.39 -12.30 1.07
N CYS A 375 1.48 -12.06 2.01
CA CYS A 375 1.17 -10.72 2.50
C CYS A 375 2.38 -10.10 3.23
N THR A 376 3.08 -10.88 4.07
CA THR A 376 4.27 -10.43 4.80
C THR A 376 5.40 -10.04 3.84
N LEU A 377 5.69 -10.89 2.85
CA LEU A 377 6.74 -10.59 1.85
C LEU A 377 6.36 -9.41 0.95
N HIS A 378 5.06 -9.24 0.66
CA HIS A 378 4.58 -8.10 -0.13
C HIS A 378 4.58 -6.80 0.68
N GLY A 379 4.17 -6.85 1.94
CA GLY A 379 4.29 -5.75 2.89
C GLY A 379 5.74 -5.30 3.06
N LEU A 380 6.67 -6.25 3.23
CA LEU A 380 8.10 -5.95 3.30
C LEU A 380 8.58 -5.21 2.04
N ARG A 381 8.14 -5.64 0.85
CA ARG A 381 8.49 -5.02 -0.43
C ARG A 381 7.89 -3.61 -0.61
N CYS A 382 6.83 -3.27 0.14
CA CYS A 382 6.19 -1.95 0.06
C CYS A 382 7.01 -0.85 0.77
N PHE A 383 7.68 -1.16 1.87
CA PHE A 383 8.44 -0.17 2.64
C PHE A 383 9.53 0.55 1.83
N PRO A 384 10.32 -0.14 0.99
CA PRO A 384 11.26 0.52 0.08
C PRO A 384 10.60 1.56 -0.84
N ASP A 385 9.47 1.24 -1.46
CA ASP A 385 8.75 2.17 -2.35
C ASP A 385 8.24 3.42 -1.59
N ILE A 386 7.80 3.25 -0.34
CA ILE A 386 7.41 4.36 0.53
C ILE A 386 8.64 5.22 0.86
N GLN A 387 9.75 4.58 1.22
CA GLN A 387 10.99 5.25 1.59
C GLN A 387 11.57 6.07 0.44
N GLU A 388 11.59 5.53 -0.78
CA GLU A 388 12.01 6.23 -1.99
C GLU A 388 11.07 7.38 -2.38
N SER A 389 9.91 7.50 -1.73
CA SER A 389 8.93 8.56 -1.95
C SER A 389 8.94 9.65 -0.87
N VAL A 390 9.85 9.58 0.12
CA VAL A 390 10.01 10.62 1.14
C VAL A 390 10.55 11.92 0.54
N PHE A 391 11.47 11.79 -0.41
CA PHE A 391 12.05 12.91 -1.14
C PHE A 391 12.02 12.66 -2.65
N HIS A 392 11.91 13.75 -3.41
CA HIS A 392 12.18 13.71 -4.84
C HIS A 392 12.83 15.00 -5.32
N THR A 393 13.37 14.97 -6.54
CA THR A 393 13.88 16.16 -7.22
C THR A 393 13.04 16.45 -8.46
N LYS A 394 12.67 17.71 -8.62
CA LYS A 394 11.99 18.20 -9.83
C LYS A 394 12.36 19.65 -10.08
N ASP A 395 12.65 19.99 -11.34
CA ASP A 395 12.94 21.36 -11.78
C ASP A 395 14.06 22.03 -10.95
N GLY A 396 15.09 21.26 -10.56
CA GLY A 396 16.22 21.74 -9.75
C GLY A 396 15.89 21.96 -8.27
N ALA A 397 14.68 21.69 -7.82
CA ALA A 397 14.27 21.75 -6.42
C ALA A 397 14.33 20.37 -5.76
N LEU A 398 14.67 20.34 -4.47
CA LEU A 398 14.48 19.18 -3.61
C LEU A 398 13.13 19.29 -2.92
N HIS A 399 12.34 18.24 -3.01
CA HIS A 399 11.02 18.13 -2.39
C HIS A 399 11.06 17.13 -1.23
N TYR A 400 10.43 17.49 -0.11
CA TYR A 400 10.12 16.61 1.01
C TYR A 400 8.60 16.36 0.99
N ASP A 401 8.19 15.12 0.73
CA ASP A 401 6.84 14.75 0.32
C ASP A 401 6.03 14.01 1.39
N LEU A 402 6.66 13.05 2.06
CA LEU A 402 6.05 12.32 3.15
C LEU A 402 6.68 12.71 4.49
N PRO A 403 5.87 12.84 5.57
CA PRO A 403 6.36 13.27 6.88
C PRO A 403 7.10 12.15 7.62
N LEU A 404 8.07 11.53 6.97
CA LEU A 404 8.82 10.36 7.42
C LEU A 404 10.33 10.67 7.50
N ASP A 405 11.05 9.82 8.21
CA ASP A 405 12.50 9.88 8.23
C ASP A 405 13.08 9.56 6.86
N GLY A 406 14.16 10.22 6.50
CA GLY A 406 14.81 9.97 5.24
C GLY A 406 16.08 10.78 5.05
N ARG A 407 16.96 10.28 4.18
CA ARG A 407 18.18 10.97 3.77
C ARG A 407 18.30 10.95 2.26
N ILE A 408 18.69 12.06 1.69
CA ILE A 408 18.94 12.16 0.26
C ILE A 408 20.18 13.01 0.00
N LYS A 409 20.95 12.60 -0.98
CA LYS A 409 22.08 13.38 -1.51
C LYS A 409 21.82 13.67 -2.99
N VAL A 410 21.74 14.95 -3.30
CA VAL A 410 21.67 15.48 -4.67
C VAL A 410 22.88 16.41 -4.93
N PRO A 411 23.22 16.76 -6.17
CA PRO A 411 24.44 17.53 -6.45
C PRO A 411 24.54 18.85 -5.69
N ALA A 412 23.41 19.51 -5.41
CA ALA A 412 23.37 20.81 -4.76
C ALA A 412 23.16 20.73 -3.24
N LEU A 413 22.69 19.60 -2.72
CA LEU A 413 22.23 19.52 -1.32
C LEU A 413 22.23 18.07 -0.83
N SER A 414 22.76 17.81 0.36
CA SER A 414 22.53 16.57 1.11
C SER A 414 21.72 16.89 2.35
N VAL A 415 20.61 16.20 2.55
CA VAL A 415 19.73 16.43 3.70
C VAL A 415 19.38 15.14 4.40
N PHE A 416 19.14 15.27 5.70
CA PHE A 416 18.57 14.23 6.54
C PHE A 416 17.34 14.77 7.26
N ALA A 417 16.19 14.13 7.08
CA ALA A 417 14.96 14.41 7.82
C ALA A 417 14.81 13.43 8.98
N GLU A 418 14.66 13.96 10.18
CA GLU A 418 14.29 13.25 11.40
C GLU A 418 12.85 13.62 11.73
N SER A 419 11.98 12.63 11.80
CA SER A 419 10.55 12.83 11.98
C SER A 419 10.08 12.40 13.36
N SER A 420 9.65 13.37 14.16
CA SER A 420 8.83 13.14 15.35
C SER A 420 7.34 13.29 15.05
N PHE A 421 6.97 13.20 13.78
CA PHE A 421 5.62 13.45 13.28
C PHE A 421 4.55 12.68 14.04
N ALA A 422 4.76 11.36 14.25
CA ALA A 422 3.83 10.51 14.98
C ALA A 422 3.59 10.95 16.44
N HIS A 423 4.50 11.71 17.01
CA HIS A 423 4.40 12.18 18.40
C HIS A 423 3.78 13.56 18.52
N ASP A 424 4.26 14.52 17.74
CA ASP A 424 3.90 15.93 17.93
C ASP A 424 3.74 16.75 16.65
N GLY A 425 3.79 16.08 15.49
CA GLY A 425 3.71 16.75 14.19
C GLY A 425 5.01 17.46 13.77
N SER A 426 6.12 17.26 14.48
CA SER A 426 7.38 17.93 14.20
C SER A 426 8.30 17.11 13.31
N ILE A 427 9.04 17.81 12.43
CA ILE A 427 10.07 17.23 11.59
C ILE A 427 11.26 18.19 11.60
N ARG A 428 12.46 17.63 11.62
CA ARG A 428 13.71 18.36 11.52
C ARG A 428 14.48 17.91 10.29
N ILE A 429 14.69 18.80 9.34
CA ILE A 429 15.52 18.55 8.16
C ILE A 429 16.88 19.22 8.39
N MET A 430 17.91 18.39 8.47
CA MET A 430 19.30 18.83 8.64
C MET A 430 19.97 18.92 7.28
N ILE A 431 20.66 20.02 7.01
CA ILE A 431 21.52 20.17 5.85
C ILE A 431 22.88 19.55 6.18
N GLU A 432 23.22 18.43 5.57
CA GLU A 432 24.49 17.73 5.80
C GLU A 432 25.60 18.27 4.91
N GLU A 433 25.27 18.53 3.63
CA GLU A 433 26.17 19.14 2.66
C GLU A 433 25.41 20.15 1.82
N ALA A 434 26.06 21.23 1.45
CA ALA A 434 25.48 22.27 0.60
C ALA A 434 26.48 22.75 -0.45
N GLY A 435 25.98 23.04 -1.64
CA GLY A 435 26.73 23.69 -2.70
C GLY A 435 26.90 25.19 -2.49
N ASN A 436 27.65 25.84 -3.38
CA ASN A 436 27.93 27.27 -3.29
C ASN A 436 26.82 28.19 -3.82
N THR A 437 25.75 27.63 -4.39
CA THR A 437 24.63 28.37 -4.97
C THR A 437 23.38 28.23 -4.10
N ALA A 438 22.42 29.16 -4.25
CA ALA A 438 21.12 29.01 -3.65
C ALA A 438 20.45 27.73 -4.18
N SER A 439 19.77 27.01 -3.30
CA SER A 439 19.02 25.80 -3.63
C SER A 439 17.62 25.89 -3.04
N LEU A 440 16.64 25.37 -3.78
CA LEU A 440 15.24 25.39 -3.44
C LEU A 440 14.85 24.08 -2.74
N LEU A 441 14.39 24.22 -1.49
CA LEU A 441 13.80 23.16 -0.71
C LEU A 441 12.28 23.40 -0.63
N ARG A 442 11.49 22.43 -1.08
CA ARG A 442 10.03 22.44 -0.99
C ARG A 442 9.56 21.39 0.01
N MET A 443 8.65 21.75 0.87
CA MET A 443 8.09 20.87 1.90
C MET A 443 6.59 20.79 1.70
N ARG A 444 6.09 19.57 1.54
CA ARG A 444 4.67 19.36 1.28
C ARG A 444 3.84 19.78 2.51
N LYS A 445 2.72 20.46 2.24
CA LYS A 445 1.64 20.69 3.18
C LYS A 445 0.50 19.74 2.83
N PRO A 446 0.34 18.62 3.56
CA PRO A 446 -0.72 17.66 3.29
C PRO A 446 -2.12 18.26 3.47
N PRO A 447 -3.17 17.73 2.80
CA PRO A 447 -4.54 18.27 2.91
C PRO A 447 -5.10 18.26 4.33
N TRP A 448 -4.65 17.34 5.19
CA TRP A 448 -5.06 17.26 6.60
C TRP A 448 -4.37 18.31 7.50
N ALA A 449 -3.27 18.93 7.07
CA ALA A 449 -2.58 19.96 7.83
C ALA A 449 -3.21 21.33 7.54
N LYS A 450 -3.95 21.87 8.49
CA LYS A 450 -4.54 23.20 8.34
C LYS A 450 -3.47 24.29 8.24
N GLN A 451 -2.39 24.13 8.99
CA GLN A 451 -1.25 25.05 8.99
C GLN A 451 0.06 24.27 9.05
N ILE A 452 1.11 24.90 8.58
CA ILE A 452 2.48 24.46 8.71
C ILE A 452 3.31 25.65 9.22
N GLU A 453 4.10 25.41 10.25
CA GLU A 453 5.07 26.37 10.76
C GLU A 453 6.45 25.91 10.35
N VAL A 454 7.28 26.83 9.88
CA VAL A 454 8.66 26.53 9.49
C VAL A 454 9.61 27.54 10.12
N SER A 455 10.71 27.03 10.64
CA SER A 455 11.82 27.84 11.11
C SER A 455 13.15 27.33 10.57
N VAL A 456 14.10 28.22 10.37
CA VAL A 456 15.48 27.90 10.00
C VAL A 456 16.40 28.35 11.10
N ASN A 457 17.18 27.44 11.65
CA ASN A 457 18.09 27.69 12.77
C ASN A 457 17.38 28.37 13.97
N GLY A 458 16.12 27.98 14.22
CA GLY A 458 15.30 28.53 15.30
C GLY A 458 14.58 29.86 14.97
N SER A 459 14.87 30.49 13.85
CA SER A 459 14.19 31.71 13.41
C SER A 459 13.00 31.38 12.51
N PRO A 460 11.78 31.85 12.83
CA PRO A 460 10.61 31.67 11.93
C PRO A 460 10.88 32.31 10.56
N VAL A 461 10.34 31.68 9.52
CA VAL A 461 10.46 32.17 8.14
C VAL A 461 9.10 32.42 7.53
N GLU A 462 9.03 33.46 6.66
CA GLU A 462 7.84 33.71 5.87
C GLU A 462 7.68 32.59 4.82
N LEU A 463 6.46 32.08 4.67
CA LEU A 463 6.15 30.93 3.83
C LEU A 463 5.38 31.37 2.58
N HIS A 464 5.81 30.87 1.45
CA HIS A 464 5.07 30.96 0.20
C HIS A 464 4.53 29.58 -0.15
N GLU A 465 3.21 29.43 -0.08
CA GLU A 465 2.52 28.17 -0.42
C GLU A 465 2.10 28.19 -1.89
N THR A 466 2.52 27.16 -2.62
CA THR A 466 2.13 26.95 -4.02
C THR A 466 1.95 25.47 -4.28
N ASN A 467 0.79 25.09 -4.84
CA ASN A 467 0.47 23.71 -5.22
C ASN A 467 0.66 22.69 -4.07
N GLY A 468 0.32 23.07 -2.83
CA GLY A 468 0.44 22.21 -1.67
C GLY A 468 1.86 22.05 -1.12
N TYR A 469 2.78 22.95 -1.50
CA TYR A 469 4.14 23.01 -0.96
C TYR A 469 4.44 24.41 -0.40
N VAL A 470 5.18 24.43 0.69
CA VAL A 470 5.87 25.63 1.17
C VAL A 470 7.32 25.58 0.71
N SER A 471 7.86 26.71 0.26
CA SER A 471 9.14 26.79 -0.44
C SER A 471 10.13 27.67 0.31
N LEU A 472 11.38 27.22 0.38
CA LEU A 472 12.52 27.97 0.90
C LEU A 472 13.64 27.97 -0.13
N GLU A 473 13.95 29.14 -0.68
CA GLU A 473 15.09 29.33 -1.58
C GLU A 473 16.15 30.16 -0.89
N ARG A 474 17.32 29.57 -0.67
CA ARG A 474 18.44 30.27 -0.02
C ARG A 474 19.75 29.56 -0.29
N ARG A 475 20.85 30.25 0.01
CA ARG A 475 22.16 29.62 0.15
C ARG A 475 22.18 28.88 1.48
N TRP A 476 22.33 27.55 1.42
CA TRP A 476 22.42 26.68 2.59
C TRP A 476 23.88 26.54 3.04
N SER A 477 24.05 26.18 4.30
CA SER A 477 25.31 25.76 4.88
C SER A 477 25.16 24.42 5.58
N ALA A 478 26.21 23.60 5.57
CA ALA A 478 26.23 22.40 6.37
C ALA A 478 25.98 22.74 7.85
N GLY A 479 25.08 22.00 8.49
CA GLY A 479 24.62 22.24 9.85
C GLY A 479 23.38 23.14 9.96
N ASP A 480 22.90 23.75 8.87
CA ASP A 480 21.59 24.42 8.89
C ASP A 480 20.48 23.42 9.21
N ALA A 481 19.51 23.83 10.02
CA ALA A 481 18.37 23.02 10.42
C ALA A 481 17.05 23.71 10.07
N VAL A 482 16.23 23.02 9.28
CA VAL A 482 14.85 23.43 9.02
C VAL A 482 13.95 22.62 9.95
N LYS A 483 13.15 23.29 10.77
CA LYS A 483 12.14 22.66 11.60
C LYS A 483 10.77 22.96 11.03
N LEU A 484 10.03 21.88 10.73
CA LEU A 484 8.62 21.94 10.36
C LEU A 484 7.76 21.54 11.56
N LYS A 485 6.59 22.17 11.65
CA LYS A 485 5.53 21.77 12.58
C LYS A 485 4.20 21.77 11.84
N TYR A 486 3.61 20.59 11.68
CA TYR A 486 2.26 20.48 11.15
C TYR A 486 1.23 20.72 12.23
N GLY A 487 0.22 21.52 11.91
CA GLY A 487 -0.98 21.66 12.73
C GLY A 487 -1.82 20.38 12.64
N MET A 488 -1.58 19.50 13.60
CA MET A 488 -2.30 18.21 13.71
C MET A 488 -3.57 18.39 14.50
N GLU A 489 -4.51 19.07 13.89
CA GLU A 489 -5.83 19.23 14.50
C GLU A 489 -6.70 17.99 14.27
N ARG A 490 -7.61 17.75 15.20
CA ARG A 490 -8.69 16.83 14.97
C ARG A 490 -9.62 17.41 13.89
N LEU A 491 -9.87 16.61 12.88
CA LEU A 491 -10.86 16.89 11.87
C LEU A 491 -12.09 16.03 12.11
N THR A 492 -13.26 16.66 12.05
CA THR A 492 -14.55 16.00 12.03
C THR A 492 -15.08 16.07 10.61
N THR A 493 -15.33 14.92 10.00
CA THR A 493 -15.81 14.82 8.63
C THR A 493 -17.20 14.20 8.63
N ARG A 494 -18.17 14.88 8.03
CA ARG A 494 -19.50 14.31 7.81
C ARG A 494 -19.40 13.21 6.74
N VAL A 495 -19.78 12.00 7.08
CA VAL A 495 -19.71 10.81 6.20
C VAL A 495 -21.08 10.32 5.76
N ALA A 496 -22.12 10.71 6.47
CA ALA A 496 -23.53 10.53 6.11
C ALA A 496 -24.36 11.62 6.79
N ASP A 497 -25.67 11.65 6.54
CA ASP A 497 -26.57 12.70 7.07
C ASP A 497 -26.55 12.77 8.60
N ASP A 498 -26.43 11.64 9.25
CA ASP A 498 -26.42 11.49 10.70
C ASP A 498 -25.10 10.94 11.27
N ARG A 499 -24.02 10.92 10.46
CA ARG A 499 -22.76 10.29 10.88
C ARG A 499 -21.55 11.15 10.58
N VAL A 500 -20.60 11.11 11.52
CA VAL A 500 -19.29 11.74 11.40
C VAL A 500 -18.18 10.73 11.61
N ALA A 501 -17.05 11.00 10.99
CA ALA A 501 -15.77 10.33 11.25
C ALA A 501 -14.76 11.34 11.80
N PHE A 502 -13.80 10.85 12.56
CA PHE A 502 -12.75 11.65 13.17
C PHE A 502 -11.40 11.26 12.60
N SER A 503 -10.54 12.25 12.40
CA SER A 503 -9.13 12.03 12.10
C SER A 503 -8.27 12.99 12.91
N HIS A 504 -7.01 12.61 13.15
CA HIS A 504 -5.98 13.44 13.76
C HIS A 504 -4.75 13.40 12.87
N GLY A 505 -4.48 14.52 12.19
CA GLY A 505 -3.53 14.47 11.07
C GLY A 505 -3.98 13.43 10.04
N PRO A 506 -3.10 12.53 9.58
CA PRO A 506 -3.45 11.48 8.62
C PRO A 506 -4.18 10.27 9.24
N TRP A 507 -4.16 10.13 10.58
CA TRP A 507 -4.73 8.96 11.24
C TRP A 507 -6.25 9.03 11.34
N LEU A 508 -6.91 7.99 10.88
CA LEU A 508 -8.33 7.74 11.11
C LEU A 508 -8.51 7.24 12.55
N LEU A 509 -9.41 7.88 13.28
CA LEU A 509 -9.71 7.54 14.66
C LEU A 509 -10.98 6.69 14.73
N GLY A 510 -10.94 5.69 15.58
CA GLY A 510 -12.08 4.81 15.84
C GLY A 510 -12.22 4.47 17.32
N ALA A 511 -13.41 4.02 17.70
CA ALA A 511 -13.71 3.47 19.01
C ALA A 511 -13.67 1.94 18.93
N ALA A 512 -12.78 1.32 19.70
CA ALA A 512 -12.80 -0.12 19.91
C ALA A 512 -13.82 -0.50 21.00
N ALA A 513 -14.58 -1.55 20.78
CA ALA A 513 -15.61 -1.98 21.74
C ALA A 513 -14.98 -2.41 23.10
N ALA A 514 -13.76 -2.95 23.10
CA ALA A 514 -13.04 -3.31 24.32
C ALA A 514 -12.78 -2.09 25.23
N ASP A 515 -12.51 -0.93 24.65
CA ASP A 515 -12.22 0.29 25.41
C ASP A 515 -13.49 1.08 25.75
N ASN A 516 -14.59 0.80 25.05
CA ASN A 516 -15.82 1.56 25.12
C ASN A 516 -17.05 0.67 25.36
N PRO A 517 -17.07 -0.17 26.41
CA PRO A 517 -18.14 -1.14 26.63
C PRO A 517 -19.52 -0.46 26.79
N ALA A 518 -19.57 0.74 27.33
CA ALA A 518 -20.81 1.48 27.49
C ALA A 518 -21.37 1.96 26.14
N TYR A 519 -20.50 2.31 25.19
CA TYR A 519 -20.92 2.75 23.85
C TYR A 519 -21.44 1.57 23.00
N PHE A 520 -20.83 0.39 23.14
CA PHE A 520 -21.17 -0.81 22.38
C PHE A 520 -22.16 -1.74 23.10
N ASN A 521 -22.81 -1.29 24.15
CA ASN A 521 -23.78 -2.10 24.87
C ASN A 521 -24.95 -2.48 23.93
N GLU A 522 -25.13 -3.77 23.67
CA GLU A 522 -26.19 -4.31 22.81
C GLU A 522 -27.62 -3.93 23.27
N LEU A 523 -27.77 -3.62 24.56
CA LEU A 523 -29.04 -3.20 25.13
C LEU A 523 -29.39 -1.73 24.84
N THR A 524 -28.47 -0.99 24.23
CA THR A 524 -28.63 0.42 23.87
C THR A 524 -28.32 0.65 22.39
N PRO A 525 -29.22 0.27 21.48
CA PRO A 525 -28.92 0.14 20.06
C PRO A 525 -28.59 1.43 19.32
N GLN A 526 -28.56 2.59 19.94
CA GLN A 526 -28.27 3.87 19.27
C GLN A 526 -27.58 4.87 20.21
N ASN A 527 -26.32 4.61 20.55
CA ASN A 527 -25.51 5.63 21.19
C ASN A 527 -25.21 6.76 20.19
N LYS A 528 -25.66 7.96 20.49
CA LYS A 528 -25.41 9.15 19.68
C LYS A 528 -24.39 10.04 20.38
N LEU A 529 -23.46 10.58 19.63
CA LEU A 529 -22.65 11.69 20.10
C LEU A 529 -23.49 12.96 20.09
N LEU A 530 -23.44 13.75 21.15
CA LEU A 530 -24.05 15.08 21.11
C LEU A 530 -23.21 16.02 20.26
N SER A 531 -23.89 16.83 19.43
CA SER A 531 -23.22 17.87 18.63
C SER A 531 -22.41 18.84 19.48
N GLU A 532 -22.88 19.15 20.66
CA GLU A 532 -22.24 20.04 21.64
C GLU A 532 -20.95 19.42 22.21
N SER A 533 -20.88 18.10 22.37
CA SER A 533 -19.67 17.42 22.88
C SER A 533 -18.57 17.28 21.85
N LEU A 534 -18.83 17.52 20.57
CA LEU A 534 -17.82 17.46 19.52
C LEU A 534 -16.82 18.63 19.60
N SER A 535 -17.17 19.74 20.28
CA SER A 535 -16.28 20.87 20.52
C SER A 535 -15.27 20.62 21.64
N ASP A 536 -15.58 19.71 22.58
CA ASP A 536 -14.82 19.51 23.83
C ASP A 536 -13.81 18.36 23.73
N VAL A 537 -13.58 17.83 22.56
CA VAL A 537 -12.65 16.72 22.36
C VAL A 537 -11.20 17.18 22.61
N ARG A 538 -10.58 16.60 23.61
CA ARG A 538 -9.17 16.83 23.94
C ARG A 538 -8.33 15.64 23.51
N THR A 539 -7.24 15.92 22.83
CA THR A 539 -6.24 14.90 22.53
C THR A 539 -5.53 14.53 23.83
N VAL A 540 -5.63 13.28 24.22
CA VAL A 540 -4.95 12.74 25.39
C VAL A 540 -3.82 11.83 24.90
N ARG A 541 -2.58 12.22 25.19
CA ARG A 541 -1.41 11.37 24.96
C ARG A 541 -1.34 10.28 26.03
N ARG A 542 -1.29 9.02 25.62
CA ARG A 542 -0.91 7.92 26.49
C ARG A 542 0.52 7.49 26.17
N PRO A 543 1.34 7.11 27.18
CA PRO A 543 2.73 6.72 26.96
C PRO A 543 2.94 5.55 25.98
N ALA A 544 1.92 4.67 25.86
CA ALA A 544 1.96 3.49 25.00
C ALA A 544 1.08 3.58 23.75
N GLN A 545 0.31 4.65 23.61
CA GLN A 545 -0.64 4.84 22.51
C GLN A 545 -0.65 6.32 22.11
N PRO A 546 -0.10 6.68 20.94
CA PRO A 546 0.11 8.09 20.59
C PRO A 546 -1.16 8.91 20.40
N PHE A 547 -2.33 8.27 20.21
CA PHE A 547 -3.55 9.00 19.87
C PHE A 547 -4.79 8.42 20.55
N SER A 548 -5.20 8.97 21.67
CA SER A 548 -6.53 8.76 22.20
C SER A 548 -7.25 10.08 22.38
N VAL A 549 -8.51 10.12 21.98
CA VAL A 549 -9.35 11.31 22.06
C VAL A 549 -10.61 10.96 22.86
N PRO A 550 -10.78 11.51 24.07
CA PRO A 550 -12.02 11.32 24.80
C PRO A 550 -13.15 12.13 24.18
N ILE A 551 -14.29 11.50 23.94
CA ILE A 551 -15.52 12.15 23.50
C ILE A 551 -16.61 11.89 24.54
N ALA A 552 -17.39 12.89 24.89
CA ALA A 552 -18.59 12.71 25.70
C ALA A 552 -19.70 12.16 24.80
N ALA A 553 -20.18 10.96 25.08
CA ALA A 553 -21.37 10.40 24.47
C ALA A 553 -22.56 10.58 25.44
N THR A 554 -23.74 10.79 24.91
CA THR A 554 -24.92 10.98 25.70
C THR A 554 -26.05 10.08 25.23
N THR A 555 -26.88 9.72 26.12
CA THR A 555 -28.20 9.11 26.03
C THR A 555 -28.21 7.60 25.83
N PHE A 556 -28.49 6.91 26.91
CA PHE A 556 -28.85 5.50 26.89
C PHE A 556 -30.39 5.39 26.83
N ARG A 557 -30.90 4.66 25.84
CA ARG A 557 -32.28 4.19 25.83
C ARG A 557 -32.27 2.66 25.86
N TYR A 558 -32.83 2.10 26.93
CA TYR A 558 -33.06 0.66 26.99
C TYR A 558 -34.56 0.38 26.95
N ALA A 559 -35.00 -0.33 25.94
CA ALA A 559 -36.42 -0.69 25.72
C ALA A 559 -37.33 0.55 25.79
N GLN A 560 -38.15 0.64 26.79
CA GLN A 560 -39.04 1.78 27.00
C GLN A 560 -38.64 2.70 28.17
N ALA A 561 -37.49 2.45 28.75
CA ALA A 561 -36.97 3.27 29.84
C ALA A 561 -35.88 4.23 29.36
N GLU A 562 -36.04 5.50 29.66
CA GLU A 562 -34.97 6.49 29.52
C GLU A 562 -34.12 6.45 30.80
N TYR A 563 -32.83 6.14 30.64
CA TYR A 563 -31.89 6.29 31.73
C TYR A 563 -31.41 7.74 31.76
N PRO A 564 -31.23 8.34 32.94
CA PRO A 564 -30.74 9.70 33.05
C PRO A 564 -29.37 9.81 32.32
N ASP A 565 -29.23 10.91 31.58
CA ASP A 565 -28.04 11.25 30.82
C ASP A 565 -26.81 11.16 31.71
N GLN A 566 -26.08 10.05 31.59
CA GLN A 566 -24.73 9.99 32.13
C GLN A 566 -23.79 10.28 30.98
N PRO A 567 -22.93 11.31 31.07
CA PRO A 567 -21.94 11.58 30.08
C PRO A 567 -20.98 10.38 30.03
N ALA A 568 -21.15 9.54 29.02
CA ALA A 568 -20.21 8.48 28.73
C ALA A 568 -19.08 9.07 27.86
N LYS A 569 -17.84 8.83 28.25
CA LYS A 569 -16.70 9.18 27.41
C LYS A 569 -16.44 8.04 26.42
N VAL A 570 -16.37 8.36 25.16
CA VAL A 570 -15.90 7.45 24.13
C VAL A 570 -14.42 7.73 23.89
N GLU A 571 -13.60 6.71 24.06
CA GLU A 571 -12.17 6.78 23.78
C GLU A 571 -11.91 6.39 22.35
N LEU A 572 -11.24 7.27 21.61
CA LEU A 572 -10.83 7.06 20.22
C LEU A 572 -9.35 6.80 20.12
N ARG A 573 -8.98 5.85 19.27
CA ARG A 573 -7.60 5.54 18.92
C ARG A 573 -7.42 5.54 17.41
N ALA A 574 -6.18 5.77 16.96
CA ALA A 574 -5.85 5.54 15.57
C ALA A 574 -5.98 4.04 15.25
N ILE A 575 -6.64 3.71 14.14
CA ILE A 575 -6.78 2.30 13.72
C ILE A 575 -5.42 1.64 13.49
N ALA A 576 -4.43 2.42 13.07
CA ALA A 576 -3.04 1.99 12.89
C ALA A 576 -2.36 1.45 14.15
N GLU A 577 -2.92 1.71 15.34
CA GLU A 577 -2.41 1.19 16.62
C GLU A 577 -2.90 -0.23 16.94
N GLN A 578 -3.88 -0.74 16.19
CA GLN A 578 -4.37 -2.10 16.37
C GLN A 578 -3.40 -3.08 15.70
N THR A 579 -2.50 -3.66 16.46
CA THR A 579 -1.47 -4.58 15.97
C THR A 579 -1.82 -6.05 16.19
N GLY A 580 -2.55 -6.37 17.26
CA GLY A 580 -3.03 -7.73 17.53
C GLY A 580 -4.27 -8.11 16.73
N GLU A 581 -4.77 -9.32 16.96
CA GLU A 581 -6.10 -9.72 16.47
C GLU A 581 -7.15 -8.80 17.11
N PRO A 582 -8.04 -8.18 16.32
CA PRO A 582 -9.16 -7.45 16.88
C PRO A 582 -10.07 -8.42 17.66
N THR A 583 -10.05 -8.35 18.97
CA THR A 583 -10.96 -9.14 19.83
C THR A 583 -12.35 -8.54 19.89
N THR A 584 -12.51 -7.34 19.39
CA THR A 584 -13.73 -6.56 19.45
C THR A 584 -13.94 -5.75 18.18
N SER A 585 -15.20 -5.44 17.88
CA SER A 585 -15.59 -4.57 16.76
C SER A 585 -15.13 -3.12 16.99
N TRP A 586 -14.99 -2.40 15.89
CA TRP A 586 -14.64 -0.99 15.85
C TRP A 586 -15.75 -0.17 15.23
N GLU A 587 -15.96 1.05 15.73
CA GLU A 587 -16.79 2.05 15.08
C GLU A 587 -15.92 3.21 14.58
N LEU A 588 -16.08 3.53 13.31
CA LEU A 588 -15.41 4.65 12.66
C LEU A 588 -16.40 5.76 12.23
N ARG A 589 -17.71 5.46 12.27
CA ARG A 589 -18.79 6.34 11.81
C ARG A 589 -19.79 6.56 12.93
N PHE A 590 -19.59 7.61 13.66
CA PHE A 590 -20.35 7.90 14.86
C PHE A 590 -21.68 8.58 14.52
N LEU A 591 -22.78 8.06 15.09
CA LEU A 591 -24.07 8.72 15.04
C LEU A 591 -24.00 10.07 15.77
N THR A 592 -24.60 11.08 15.18
CA THR A 592 -24.70 12.41 15.77
C THR A 592 -26.15 12.80 15.97
N SER A 593 -26.40 13.67 16.91
CA SER A 593 -27.72 14.25 17.16
C SER A 593 -28.03 15.46 16.26
N TRP A 594 -27.43 15.54 15.08
CA TRP A 594 -27.74 16.56 14.08
C TRP A 594 -29.20 16.36 13.62
N THR A 595 -30.11 17.01 14.19
CA THR A 595 -31.51 17.21 13.74
C THR A 595 -31.78 18.69 13.66
#